data_809b73c7e617ebea4f8b074e0b634b20
#
_entry.id   809b73c7e617ebea4f8b074e0b634b20
#
_cell.length_a   1.000
_cell.length_b   1.000
_cell.length_c   1.000
_cell.angle_alpha   90.00
_cell.angle_beta   90.00
_cell.angle_gamma   90.00
#
_symmetry.space_group_name_H-M   'P 1'
#
loop_
_entity.id
_entity.type
_entity.pdbx_description
1 polymer ?
#
loop_
_entity_poly.entity_id
_entity_poly.type
_entity_poly.pdbx_seq_one_letter_code
_entity_poly.pdbx_strand_id
1 'polypeptide(L)' 'MHEPPKLLDVVALLEDVPDRGLRRGQVGTLVEELAPNVFEIEFSDDEGRTYAQFGLRADQLMVLHYEPAMVA' A
#
# COMPACT_ATOMS: atom_id res chain seq x y z
N MET A 1 -16.00 0.37 9.63
CA MET A 1 -15.84 1.37 8.56
C MET A 1 -14.38 1.55 8.25
N HIS A 2 -14.02 1.51 6.98
CA HIS A 2 -12.63 1.66 6.55
C HIS A 2 -12.40 3.07 6.06
N GLU A 3 -11.33 3.66 6.53
CA GLU A 3 -10.89 4.92 5.98
C GLU A 3 -10.21 4.65 4.65
N PRO A 4 -10.37 5.55 3.65
CA PRO A 4 -9.65 5.38 2.40
C PRO A 4 -8.14 5.54 2.64
N PRO A 5 -7.31 4.88 1.85
CA PRO A 5 -5.87 5.10 1.92
C PRO A 5 -5.52 6.57 1.65
N LYS A 6 -4.47 7.05 2.29
CA LYS A 6 -4.03 8.43 2.11
C LYS A 6 -2.52 8.48 1.97
N LEU A 7 -2.02 9.63 1.57
CA LEU A 7 -0.61 9.87 1.32
C LEU A 7 0.24 9.42 2.52
N LEU A 8 1.31 8.70 2.21
CA LEU A 8 2.28 8.14 3.15
C LEU A 8 1.77 7.01 4.04
N ASP A 9 0.55 6.54 3.82
CA ASP A 9 0.08 5.33 4.49
C ASP A 9 0.97 4.16 4.09
N VAL A 10 1.25 3.30 5.05
CA VAL A 10 1.89 2.01 4.79
C VAL A 10 0.77 1.01 4.49
N VAL A 11 0.93 0.27 3.40
CA VAL A 11 -0.10 -0.64 2.91
C VAL A 11 0.49 -2.00 2.63
N ALA A 12 -0.37 -3.01 2.63
CA ALA A 12 0.00 -4.36 2.22
C ALA A 12 -0.89 -4.78 1.06
N LEU A 13 -0.34 -5.59 0.16
CA LEU A 13 -1.12 -6.15 -0.94
C LEU A 13 -2.11 -7.17 -0.42
N LEU A 14 -3.36 -7.08 -0.87
CA LEU A 14 -4.41 -8.04 -0.55
C LEU A 14 -4.42 -9.23 -1.50
N GLU A 15 -3.69 -9.13 -2.61
CA GLU A 15 -3.63 -10.17 -3.63
C GLU A 15 -2.27 -10.18 -4.29
N ASP A 16 -1.96 -11.26 -5.01
CA ASP A 16 -0.73 -11.33 -5.78
C ASP A 16 -0.80 -10.38 -6.98
N VAL A 17 0.36 -9.86 -7.37
CA VAL A 17 0.51 -9.08 -8.60
C VAL A 17 1.64 -9.74 -9.40
N PRO A 18 1.34 -10.87 -10.05
CA PRO A 18 2.39 -11.68 -10.67
C PRO A 18 3.13 -10.98 -11.79
N ASP A 19 2.49 -10.08 -12.52
CA ASP A 19 3.15 -9.31 -13.57
C ASP A 19 4.28 -8.45 -13.04
N ARG A 20 4.27 -8.15 -11.75
CA ARG A 20 5.28 -7.35 -11.09
C ARG A 20 6.16 -8.17 -10.16
N GLY A 21 5.92 -9.47 -10.09
CA GLY A 21 6.67 -10.33 -9.20
C GLY A 21 6.37 -10.12 -7.72
N LEU A 22 5.18 -9.61 -7.40
CA LEU A 22 4.80 -9.31 -6.03
C LEU A 22 3.74 -10.28 -5.55
N ARG A 23 3.72 -10.50 -4.24
CA ARG A 23 2.80 -11.44 -3.60
C ARG A 23 1.93 -10.73 -2.57
N ARG A 24 0.76 -11.30 -2.35
CA ARG A 24 -0.12 -10.88 -1.26
C ARG A 24 0.69 -10.73 0.02
N GLY A 25 0.45 -9.65 0.73
CA GLY A 25 1.12 -9.36 1.99
C GLY A 25 2.38 -8.53 1.87
N GLN A 26 2.90 -8.31 0.66
CA GLN A 26 4.05 -7.42 0.53
C GLN A 26 3.66 -5.99 0.87
N VAL A 27 4.59 -5.29 1.51
CA VAL A 27 4.34 -3.99 2.13
C VAL A 27 4.97 -2.88 1.32
N GLY A 28 4.23 -1.81 1.12
CA GLY A 28 4.71 -0.62 0.43
C GLY A 28 4.17 0.64 1.06
N THR A 29 4.51 1.77 0.48
CA THR A 29 4.08 3.09 0.94
C THR A 29 3.32 3.79 -0.18
N LEU A 30 2.19 4.39 0.17
CA LEU A 30 1.42 5.19 -0.78
C LEU A 30 2.11 6.53 -0.96
N VAL A 31 2.56 6.80 -2.18
CA VAL A 31 3.34 8.02 -2.46
C VAL A 31 2.59 9.03 -3.30
N GLU A 32 1.52 8.64 -3.97
CA GLU A 32 0.75 9.59 -4.78
C GLU A 32 -0.64 9.03 -5.07
N GLU A 33 -1.63 9.90 -5.12
CA GLU A 33 -2.96 9.53 -5.62
C GLU A 33 -3.00 9.86 -7.12
N LEU A 34 -3.21 8.85 -7.95
CA LEU A 34 -3.18 9.00 -9.40
C LEU A 34 -4.56 9.32 -9.97
N ALA A 35 -5.61 8.82 -9.33
CA ALA A 35 -7.00 9.00 -9.73
C ALA A 35 -7.86 8.58 -8.55
N PRO A 36 -9.16 8.84 -8.54
CA PRO A 36 -10.01 8.37 -7.46
C PRO A 36 -9.84 6.86 -7.27
N ASN A 37 -9.47 6.45 -6.06
CA ASN A 37 -9.26 5.04 -5.68
C ASN A 37 -8.12 4.34 -6.42
N VAL A 38 -7.18 5.11 -7.00
CA VAL A 38 -5.98 4.56 -7.65
C VAL A 38 -4.77 5.29 -7.08
N PHE A 39 -3.82 4.52 -6.57
CA PHE A 39 -2.69 5.09 -5.84
C PHE A 39 -1.38 4.50 -6.36
N GLU A 40 -0.35 5.33 -6.38
CA GLU A 40 0.99 4.86 -6.67
C GLU A 40 1.62 4.36 -5.38
N ILE A 41 2.11 3.12 -5.40
CA ILE A 41 2.69 2.47 -4.24
C ILE A 41 4.16 2.20 -4.51
N GLU A 42 5.01 2.59 -3.58
CA GLU A 42 6.44 2.33 -3.64
C GLU A 42 6.77 1.16 -2.73
N PHE A 43 7.42 0.14 -3.27
CA PHE A 43 7.86 -1.03 -2.51
C PHE A 43 9.37 -0.96 -2.35
N SER A 44 9.83 -0.98 -1.10
CA SER A 44 11.25 -0.89 -0.77
C SER A 44 11.69 -2.09 0.06
N ASP A 45 12.96 -2.45 -0.09
CA ASP A 45 13.55 -3.52 0.71
C ASP A 45 13.98 -3.00 2.08
N ASP A 46 14.57 -3.88 2.90
CA ASP A 46 14.99 -3.54 4.26
C ASP A 46 16.08 -2.48 4.31
N GLU A 47 16.75 -2.25 3.19
CA GLU A 47 17.82 -1.25 3.10
C GLU A 47 17.30 0.06 2.52
N GLY A 48 15.99 0.18 2.31
CA GLY A 48 15.38 1.40 1.81
C GLY A 48 15.46 1.56 0.30
N ARG A 49 15.89 0.51 -0.43
CA ARG A 49 15.96 0.59 -1.89
C ARG A 49 14.63 0.22 -2.51
N THR A 50 14.14 1.07 -3.39
CA THR A 50 12.89 0.83 -4.12
C THR A 50 13.10 -0.27 -5.15
N TYR A 51 12.30 -1.33 -5.09
CA TYR A 51 12.38 -2.40 -6.08
C TYR A 51 11.14 -2.44 -7.00
N ALA A 52 10.08 -1.71 -6.68
CA ALA A 52 8.91 -1.59 -7.54
C ALA A 52 8.13 -0.33 -7.15
N GLN A 53 7.52 0.31 -8.15
CA GLN A 53 6.67 1.48 -7.90
C GLN A 53 5.68 1.56 -9.04
N PHE A 54 4.38 1.44 -8.74
CA PHE A 54 3.35 1.46 -9.78
C PHE A 54 1.97 1.69 -9.15
N GLY A 55 0.98 1.92 -10.02
CA GLY A 55 -0.38 2.22 -9.59
C GLY A 55 -1.17 0.97 -9.23
N LEU A 56 -1.92 1.06 -8.14
CA LEU A 56 -2.80 -0.01 -7.67
C LEU A 56 -4.14 0.60 -7.24
N ARG A 57 -5.19 -0.20 -7.33
CA ARG A 57 -6.51 0.24 -6.86
C ARG A 57 -6.62 0.10 -5.36
N ALA A 58 -7.46 0.93 -4.76
CA ALA A 58 -7.69 0.87 -3.31
C ALA A 58 -8.12 -0.53 -2.86
N ASP A 59 -8.90 -1.25 -3.68
CA ASP A 59 -9.39 -2.57 -3.31
C ASP A 59 -8.31 -3.67 -3.36
N GLN A 60 -7.11 -3.33 -3.80
CA GLN A 60 -5.97 -4.25 -3.78
C GLN A 60 -5.09 -4.02 -2.56
N LEU A 61 -5.42 -3.07 -1.71
CA LEU A 61 -4.55 -2.60 -0.63
C LEU A 61 -5.24 -2.69 0.73
N MET A 62 -4.44 -2.99 1.75
CA MET A 62 -4.87 -2.89 3.14
C MET A 62 -3.97 -1.88 3.84
N VAL A 63 -4.57 -0.85 4.43
CA VAL A 63 -3.80 0.11 5.24
C VAL A 63 -3.40 -0.56 6.55
N LEU A 64 -2.13 -0.43 6.89
CA LEU A 64 -1.58 -1.01 8.11
C LEU A 64 -1.54 0.04 9.22
N HIS A 65 -1.77 -0.40 10.44
CA HIS A 65 -1.79 0.47 11.60
C HIS A 65 -0.81 -0.07 12.65
N TYR A 66 -0.01 0.82 13.22
CA TYR A 66 0.99 0.44 14.22
C TYR A 66 0.54 0.70 15.63
N GLU A 67 -0.49 1.53 15.80
CA GLU A 67 -0.94 1.96 17.11
C GLU A 67 -2.31 1.36 17.41
N PRO A 68 -2.62 1.15 18.70
CA PRO A 68 -3.94 0.68 19.08
C PRO A 68 -5.01 1.67 18.62
N ALA A 69 -6.19 1.16 18.30
CA ALA A 69 -7.31 2.04 17.98
C ALA A 69 -7.68 2.85 19.22
N MET A 70 -7.98 4.13 18.99
CA MET A 70 -8.48 4.97 20.08
C MET A 70 -9.89 4.56 20.41
N VAL A 71 -10.16 4.36 21.68
CA VAL A 71 -11.51 4.04 22.16
C VAL A 71 -11.93 5.16 23.09
N ALA A 72 -13.03 5.80 22.75
CA ALA A 72 -13.55 6.89 23.56
C ALA A 72 -14.18 6.39 24.86
#